data_ea94ce1643be67f6701609335f26f40c
#
_entry.id   ea94ce1643be67f6701609335f26f40c
#
_cell.length_a   1.000
_cell.length_b   1.000
_cell.length_c   1.000
_cell.angle_alpha   90.00
_cell.angle_beta   90.00
_cell.angle_gamma   90.00
#
_symmetry.space_group_name_H-M   'P 1'
#
loop_
_entity.id
_entity.type
_entity.pdbx_description
1 polymer ?
#
loop_
_entity_poly.entity_id
_entity_poly.type
_entity_poly.pdbx_seq_one_letter_code
_entity_poly.pdbx_strand_id
1 'polypeptide(L)'
;VTEIYPGFVTLKTGKPSILVFDREETFEASNSRHQMKVKVKIGAKKDGTIEACDIYALSDQGAYGYHAFTTLNLVGNKTLPLYSRMRAARFFGQVVYTNKLPGGAFRGYGAVQGTFALESMVNKLAKELNMDPVELRLKNTVREGEKTLAYGIDVKSCKLNECIEKAREMIEWDKYYPFKEEKDKIISVGMAIAQQGSGIQNVDTSTVEVK
;
A
#
# COMPACT_ATOMS: atom_id res chain seq x y z
N VAL A 1 -11.52 -18.84 -4.67
CA VAL A 1 -11.12 -20.19 -4.17
C VAL A 1 -12.35 -21.04 -3.86
N THR A 2 -13.42 -20.44 -3.38
CA THR A 2 -14.66 -21.16 -2.98
C THR A 2 -15.59 -21.49 -4.13
N GLU A 3 -15.42 -20.88 -5.29
CA GLU A 3 -16.27 -21.03 -6.48
C GLU A 3 -16.28 -22.48 -7.02
N ILE A 4 -15.23 -23.23 -6.76
CA ILE A 4 -15.09 -24.63 -7.21
C ILE A 4 -16.09 -25.55 -6.49
N TYR A 5 -16.36 -25.30 -5.20
CA TYR A 5 -17.22 -26.19 -4.40
C TYR A 5 -18.66 -26.25 -4.90
N PRO A 6 -19.39 -25.13 -5.09
CA PRO A 6 -20.74 -25.19 -5.64
C PRO A 6 -20.75 -25.73 -7.08
N GLY A 7 -19.72 -25.43 -7.89
CA GLY A 7 -19.59 -26.02 -9.22
C GLY A 7 -19.51 -27.55 -9.18
N PHE A 8 -18.69 -28.10 -8.28
CA PHE A 8 -18.56 -29.53 -8.10
C PHE A 8 -19.88 -30.19 -7.60
N VAL A 9 -20.55 -29.56 -6.64
CA VAL A 9 -21.86 -30.04 -6.13
C VAL A 9 -22.90 -30.03 -7.24
N THR A 10 -22.97 -28.96 -8.04
CA THR A 10 -23.89 -28.89 -9.20
C THR A 10 -23.62 -30.00 -10.21
N LEU A 11 -22.36 -30.27 -10.55
CA LEU A 11 -21.97 -31.34 -11.47
C LEU A 11 -22.39 -32.72 -10.94
N LYS A 12 -22.28 -32.96 -9.65
CA LYS A 12 -22.61 -34.24 -9.02
C LYS A 12 -24.10 -34.45 -8.82
N THR A 13 -24.85 -33.39 -8.56
CA THR A 13 -26.29 -33.50 -8.21
C THR A 13 -27.22 -33.15 -9.36
N GLY A 14 -26.73 -32.50 -10.40
CA GLY A 14 -27.55 -31.93 -11.48
C GLY A 14 -28.46 -30.78 -11.03
N LYS A 15 -28.23 -30.22 -9.81
CA LYS A 15 -29.05 -29.16 -9.24
C LYS A 15 -28.20 -27.89 -8.99
N PRO A 16 -28.79 -26.68 -9.13
CA PRO A 16 -28.12 -25.46 -8.73
C PRO A 16 -27.64 -25.53 -7.26
N SER A 17 -26.44 -25.02 -7.00
CA SER A 17 -25.88 -24.96 -5.64
C SER A 17 -25.28 -23.59 -5.35
N ILE A 18 -25.29 -23.20 -4.10
CA ILE A 18 -24.71 -21.98 -3.60
C ILE A 18 -23.91 -22.28 -2.33
N LEU A 19 -22.77 -21.62 -2.19
CA LEU A 19 -21.97 -21.64 -0.96
C LEU A 19 -21.78 -20.21 -0.49
N VAL A 20 -22.21 -19.94 0.73
CA VAL A 20 -22.05 -18.65 1.40
C VAL A 20 -21.42 -18.91 2.74
N PHE A 21 -20.22 -18.42 2.94
CA PHE A 21 -19.57 -18.47 4.26
C PHE A 21 -20.15 -17.40 5.18
N ASP A 22 -20.38 -17.75 6.41
CA ASP A 22 -20.57 -16.78 7.46
C ASP A 22 -19.22 -16.11 7.85
N ARG A 23 -19.23 -15.27 8.87
CA ARG A 23 -18.02 -14.55 9.25
C ARG A 23 -16.96 -15.46 9.88
N GLU A 24 -17.38 -16.43 10.69
CA GLU A 24 -16.50 -17.39 11.34
C GLU A 24 -15.86 -18.31 10.30
N GLU A 25 -16.67 -18.93 9.46
CA GLU A 25 -16.22 -19.75 8.34
C GLU A 25 -15.27 -19.01 7.38
N THR A 26 -15.54 -17.72 7.13
CA THR A 26 -14.64 -16.88 6.32
C THR A 26 -13.26 -16.76 6.96
N PHE A 27 -13.17 -16.59 8.28
CA PHE A 27 -11.89 -16.50 8.98
C PHE A 27 -11.20 -17.85 9.16
N GLU A 28 -11.93 -18.95 9.20
CA GLU A 28 -11.37 -20.29 9.40
C GLU A 28 -11.02 -21.02 8.10
N ALA A 29 -11.78 -20.78 7.03
CA ALA A 29 -11.68 -21.54 5.79
C ALA A 29 -11.21 -20.76 4.57
N SER A 30 -10.97 -19.44 4.69
CA SER A 30 -10.48 -18.63 3.59
C SER A 30 -9.15 -17.94 3.91
N ASN A 31 -8.52 -17.38 2.87
CA ASN A 31 -7.28 -16.63 3.04
C ASN A 31 -7.55 -15.22 3.55
N SER A 32 -6.73 -14.77 4.49
CA SER A 32 -6.77 -13.40 4.99
C SER A 32 -5.56 -12.58 4.52
N ARG A 33 -5.54 -11.28 4.84
CA ARG A 33 -4.37 -10.44 4.63
C ARG A 33 -3.21 -10.91 5.52
N HIS A 34 -2.00 -10.96 4.98
CA HIS A 34 -0.80 -11.28 5.74
C HIS A 34 -0.63 -10.31 6.92
N GLN A 35 -0.46 -10.85 8.12
CA GLN A 35 -0.03 -10.08 9.28
C GLN A 35 1.42 -9.66 9.08
N MET A 36 1.73 -8.39 9.28
CA MET A 36 3.09 -7.88 9.09
C MET A 36 3.52 -6.97 10.23
N LYS A 37 4.81 -7.06 10.57
CA LYS A 37 5.50 -6.07 11.40
C LYS A 37 6.43 -5.27 10.49
N VAL A 38 6.11 -3.99 10.31
CA VAL A 38 6.88 -3.10 9.44
C VAL A 38 7.59 -2.05 10.29
N LYS A 39 8.90 -1.90 10.08
CA LYS A 39 9.72 -0.86 10.69
C LYS A 39 10.19 0.07 9.60
N VAL A 40 10.00 1.37 9.78
CA VAL A 40 10.42 2.41 8.85
C VAL A 40 11.36 3.38 9.56
N LYS A 41 12.47 3.71 8.91
CA LYS A 41 13.37 4.79 9.33
C LYS A 41 13.50 5.75 8.16
N ILE A 42 13.36 7.05 8.44
CA ILE A 42 13.54 8.11 7.44
C ILE A 42 14.60 9.06 7.98
N GLY A 43 15.59 9.35 7.13
CA GLY A 43 16.56 10.40 7.33
C GLY A 43 16.23 11.61 6.47
N ALA A 44 16.11 12.79 7.08
CA ALA A 44 15.79 14.02 6.38
C ALA A 44 16.64 15.18 6.88
N LYS A 45 16.82 16.19 6.03
CA LYS A 45 17.38 17.49 6.42
C LYS A 45 16.36 18.32 7.19
N LYS A 46 16.82 19.34 7.88
CA LYS A 46 15.95 20.28 8.60
C LYS A 46 14.98 21.04 7.69
N ASP A 47 15.33 21.19 6.41
CA ASP A 47 14.48 21.82 5.41
C ASP A 47 13.39 20.88 4.86
N GLY A 48 13.26 19.65 5.39
CA GLY A 48 12.28 18.64 4.96
C GLY A 48 12.72 17.79 3.76
N THR A 49 13.94 17.95 3.24
CA THR A 49 14.42 17.07 2.15
C THR A 49 14.70 15.68 2.71
N ILE A 50 13.97 14.67 2.24
CA ILE A 50 14.20 13.27 2.60
C ILE A 50 15.44 12.77 1.86
N GLU A 51 16.45 12.32 2.61
CA GLU A 51 17.73 11.84 2.08
C GLU A 51 17.80 10.32 1.99
N ALA A 52 17.15 9.62 2.93
CA ALA A 52 17.20 8.17 2.97
C ALA A 52 15.96 7.55 3.61
N CYS A 53 15.60 6.34 3.18
CA CYS A 53 14.56 5.53 3.79
C CYS A 53 15.01 4.08 3.93
N ASP A 54 14.78 3.49 5.11
CA ASP A 54 15.02 2.09 5.39
C ASP A 54 13.74 1.43 5.88
N ILE A 55 13.26 0.44 5.12
CA ILE A 55 12.06 -0.33 5.44
C ILE A 55 12.45 -1.77 5.71
N TYR A 56 12.11 -2.26 6.89
CA TYR A 56 12.15 -3.68 7.25
C TYR A 56 10.74 -4.21 7.43
N ALA A 57 10.41 -5.35 6.81
CA ALA A 57 9.12 -6.00 6.98
C ALA A 57 9.29 -7.48 7.33
N LEU A 58 8.61 -7.91 8.39
CA LEU A 58 8.44 -9.31 8.76
C LEU A 58 6.99 -9.71 8.48
N SER A 59 6.79 -10.68 7.59
CA SER A 59 5.48 -11.15 7.17
C SER A 59 5.22 -12.56 7.69
N ASP A 60 4.08 -12.73 8.35
CA ASP A 60 3.54 -14.04 8.74
C ASP A 60 2.70 -14.58 7.58
N GLN A 61 3.08 -15.72 7.01
CA GLN A 61 2.37 -16.35 5.93
C GLN A 61 1.41 -17.47 6.37
N GLY A 62 1.43 -17.83 7.64
CA GLY A 62 0.68 -18.97 8.14
C GLY A 62 1.34 -20.31 7.79
N ALA A 63 0.55 -21.37 7.70
CA ALA A 63 1.03 -22.75 7.50
C ALA A 63 1.47 -23.05 6.06
N TYR A 64 0.97 -22.31 5.06
CA TYR A 64 1.25 -22.54 3.64
C TYR A 64 1.69 -21.26 2.95
N GLY A 65 2.62 -21.36 2.03
CA GLY A 65 3.30 -20.23 1.43
C GLY A 65 2.56 -19.50 0.29
N TYR A 66 1.25 -19.32 0.36
CA TYR A 66 0.49 -18.61 -0.66
C TYR A 66 0.96 -17.17 -0.82
N HIS A 67 1.28 -16.73 -2.01
CA HIS A 67 1.58 -15.32 -2.38
C HIS A 67 2.43 -14.52 -1.37
N ALA A 68 2.98 -15.16 -0.34
CA ALA A 68 3.64 -14.48 0.77
C ALA A 68 4.84 -13.66 0.32
N PHE A 69 5.68 -14.23 -0.55
CA PHE A 69 6.85 -13.54 -1.07
C PHE A 69 6.46 -12.35 -1.97
N THR A 70 5.52 -12.57 -2.89
CA THR A 70 5.00 -11.49 -3.75
C THR A 70 4.34 -10.38 -2.94
N THR A 71 3.54 -10.77 -1.93
CA THR A 71 2.90 -9.81 -1.03
C THR A 71 3.93 -9.00 -0.26
N LEU A 72 4.95 -9.65 0.32
CA LEU A 72 6.01 -8.97 1.04
C LEU A 72 6.78 -7.99 0.15
N ASN A 73 7.10 -8.41 -1.07
CA ASN A 73 7.87 -7.59 -2.00
C ASN A 73 7.16 -6.26 -2.32
N LEU A 74 5.84 -6.26 -2.38
CA LEU A 74 5.05 -5.04 -2.66
C LEU A 74 5.06 -4.02 -1.50
N VAL A 75 5.47 -4.42 -0.30
CA VAL A 75 5.66 -3.47 0.81
C VAL A 75 6.68 -2.38 0.44
N GLY A 76 7.81 -2.77 -0.12
CA GLY A 76 8.84 -1.83 -0.58
C GLY A 76 8.56 -1.28 -1.98
N ASN A 77 8.25 -2.16 -2.93
CA ASN A 77 8.15 -1.84 -4.36
C ASN A 77 7.00 -0.90 -4.72
N LYS A 78 5.97 -0.79 -3.88
CA LYS A 78 4.85 0.12 -4.10
C LYS A 78 4.88 1.37 -3.22
N THR A 79 5.84 1.48 -2.34
CA THR A 79 5.95 2.64 -1.43
C THR A 79 7.17 3.51 -1.73
N LEU A 80 8.35 2.91 -1.80
CA LEU A 80 9.60 3.65 -2.05
C LEU A 80 9.59 4.48 -3.34
N PRO A 81 9.01 4.01 -4.47
CA PRO A 81 8.97 4.80 -5.69
C PRO A 81 8.23 6.13 -5.59
N LEU A 82 7.29 6.26 -4.64
CA LEU A 82 6.58 7.52 -4.41
C LEU A 82 7.51 8.65 -3.97
N TYR A 83 8.62 8.31 -3.29
CA TYR A 83 9.60 9.24 -2.74
C TYR A 83 10.99 9.07 -3.38
N SER A 84 11.05 8.79 -4.68
CA SER A 84 12.30 8.45 -5.40
C SER A 84 13.33 9.59 -5.48
N ARG A 85 13.04 10.77 -4.95
CA ARG A 85 13.98 11.90 -4.91
C ARG A 85 15.02 11.80 -3.79
N MET A 86 14.86 10.83 -2.87
CA MET A 86 15.89 10.54 -1.85
C MET A 86 17.16 9.94 -2.48
N ARG A 87 18.29 10.09 -1.80
CA ARG A 87 19.60 9.60 -2.27
C ARG A 87 19.80 8.09 -2.07
N ALA A 88 19.15 7.51 -1.07
CA ALA A 88 19.30 6.11 -0.73
C ALA A 88 18.00 5.52 -0.21
N ALA A 89 17.71 4.28 -0.62
CA ALA A 89 16.62 3.50 -0.06
C ALA A 89 17.06 2.05 0.16
N ARG A 90 16.55 1.45 1.22
CA ARG A 90 16.69 0.02 1.46
C ARG A 90 15.33 -0.57 1.81
N PHE A 91 15.02 -1.69 1.18
CA PHE A 91 13.95 -2.58 1.62
C PHE A 91 14.52 -3.95 1.94
N PHE A 92 14.26 -4.45 3.12
CA PHE A 92 14.59 -5.81 3.52
C PHE A 92 13.37 -6.46 4.15
N GLY A 93 12.99 -7.63 3.65
CA GLY A 93 11.82 -8.34 4.12
C GLY A 93 12.10 -9.81 4.40
N GLN A 94 11.39 -10.36 5.37
CA GLN A 94 11.42 -11.78 5.74
C GLN A 94 10.00 -12.31 5.80
N VAL A 95 9.82 -13.52 5.30
CA VAL A 95 8.58 -14.29 5.43
C VAL A 95 8.83 -15.45 6.38
N VAL A 96 7.90 -15.67 7.31
CA VAL A 96 7.98 -16.76 8.27
C VAL A 96 6.75 -17.64 8.21
N TYR A 97 6.94 -18.95 8.39
CA TYR A 97 5.87 -19.90 8.58
C TYR A 97 5.39 -19.87 10.03
N THR A 98 4.09 -20.04 10.21
CA THR A 98 3.47 -20.23 11.52
C THR A 98 2.34 -21.24 11.43
N ASN A 99 1.85 -21.72 12.56
CA ASN A 99 0.71 -22.63 12.64
C ASN A 99 -0.64 -21.90 12.60
N LYS A 100 -0.70 -20.82 11.81
CA LYS A 100 -1.92 -20.01 11.62
C LYS A 100 -2.53 -20.26 10.25
N LEU A 101 -3.74 -19.75 10.07
CA LEU A 101 -4.38 -19.70 8.76
C LEU A 101 -3.47 -19.00 7.76
N PRO A 102 -3.35 -19.53 6.51
CA PRO A 102 -2.50 -18.92 5.50
C PRO A 102 -2.95 -17.51 5.14
N GLY A 103 -2.00 -16.60 5.08
CA GLY A 103 -2.19 -15.34 4.40
C GLY A 103 -2.26 -15.57 2.89
N GLY A 104 -3.10 -14.84 2.18
CA GLY A 104 -3.27 -14.97 0.74
C GLY A 104 -3.27 -13.66 -0.01
N ALA A 105 -3.63 -13.74 -1.27
CA ALA A 105 -3.84 -12.57 -2.12
C ALA A 105 -5.06 -11.78 -1.64
N PHE A 106 -4.84 -10.70 -0.95
CA PHE A 106 -5.89 -9.78 -0.53
C PHE A 106 -5.68 -8.42 -1.21
N ARG A 107 -6.76 -7.75 -1.62
CA ARG A 107 -6.72 -6.49 -2.41
C ARG A 107 -5.60 -5.54 -1.95
N GLY A 108 -4.70 -5.18 -2.86
CA GLY A 108 -3.54 -4.33 -2.62
C GLY A 108 -2.30 -5.07 -2.11
N TYR A 109 -2.38 -6.37 -1.81
CA TYR A 109 -1.26 -7.16 -1.27
C TYR A 109 -0.53 -6.40 -0.12
N GLY A 110 0.79 -6.39 -0.16
CA GLY A 110 1.64 -5.70 0.81
C GLY A 110 1.74 -4.18 0.64
N ALA A 111 1.26 -3.63 -0.49
CA ALA A 111 1.25 -2.18 -0.69
C ALA A 111 0.44 -1.46 0.39
N VAL A 112 -0.63 -2.06 0.88
CA VAL A 112 -1.47 -1.49 1.95
C VAL A 112 -0.68 -1.36 3.25
N GLN A 113 0.00 -2.43 3.67
CA GLN A 113 0.82 -2.42 4.90
C GLN A 113 2.02 -1.48 4.76
N GLY A 114 2.69 -1.50 3.59
CA GLY A 114 3.81 -0.62 3.30
C GLY A 114 3.42 0.86 3.30
N THR A 115 2.34 1.19 2.62
CA THR A 115 1.82 2.56 2.56
C THR A 115 1.42 3.06 3.95
N PHE A 116 0.68 2.27 4.71
CA PHE A 116 0.32 2.64 6.08
C PHE A 116 1.56 2.96 6.92
N ALA A 117 2.57 2.09 6.88
CA ALA A 117 3.78 2.27 7.66
C ALA A 117 4.60 3.49 7.21
N LEU A 118 4.81 3.65 5.90
CA LEU A 118 5.59 4.77 5.36
C LEU A 118 4.89 6.11 5.56
N GLU A 119 3.62 6.21 5.22
CA GLU A 119 2.84 7.45 5.31
C GLU A 119 2.64 7.91 6.77
N SER A 120 2.48 6.96 7.70
CA SER A 120 2.48 7.28 9.14
C SER A 120 3.82 7.86 9.59
N MET A 121 4.94 7.34 9.06
CA MET A 121 6.26 7.86 9.38
C MET A 121 6.52 9.22 8.72
N VAL A 122 6.03 9.45 7.49
CA VAL A 122 6.10 10.76 6.82
C VAL A 122 5.32 11.81 7.62
N ASN A 123 4.14 11.48 8.12
CA ASN A 123 3.37 12.39 8.98
C ASN A 123 4.10 12.69 10.30
N LYS A 124 4.73 11.67 10.90
CA LYS A 124 5.55 11.88 12.11
C LYS A 124 6.74 12.77 11.82
N LEU A 125 7.43 12.58 10.70
CA LEU A 125 8.54 13.42 10.26
C LEU A 125 8.10 14.89 10.07
N ALA A 126 6.95 15.11 9.41
CA ALA A 126 6.40 16.46 9.23
C ALA A 126 6.17 17.16 10.58
N LYS A 127 5.62 16.43 11.55
CA LYS A 127 5.41 16.94 12.91
C LYS A 127 6.72 17.30 13.60
N GLU A 128 7.75 16.45 13.54
CA GLU A 128 9.06 16.68 14.15
C GLU A 128 9.81 17.88 13.52
N LEU A 129 9.53 18.14 12.23
CA LEU A 129 10.11 19.28 11.52
C LEU A 129 9.27 20.56 11.62
N ASN A 130 8.12 20.53 12.28
CA ASN A 130 7.12 21.61 12.27
C ASN A 130 6.76 22.04 10.84
N MET A 131 6.65 21.09 9.94
CA MET A 131 6.31 21.29 8.53
C MET A 131 4.92 20.76 8.24
N ASP A 132 4.19 21.43 7.35
CA ASP A 132 2.93 20.90 6.84
C ASP A 132 3.18 19.57 6.13
N PRO A 133 2.41 18.49 6.45
CA PRO A 133 2.62 17.19 5.84
C PRO A 133 2.29 17.14 4.34
N VAL A 134 1.49 18.07 3.82
CA VAL A 134 1.27 18.23 2.38
C VAL A 134 2.50 18.82 1.71
N GLU A 135 3.06 19.89 2.28
CA GLU A 135 4.28 20.53 1.78
C GLU A 135 5.48 19.57 1.81
N LEU A 136 5.59 18.75 2.88
CA LEU A 136 6.61 17.71 2.94
C LEU A 136 6.50 16.71 1.78
N ARG A 137 5.27 16.31 1.41
CA ARG A 137 5.00 15.41 0.29
C ARG A 137 5.32 16.07 -1.05
N LEU A 138 4.79 17.27 -1.29
CA LEU A 138 5.05 18.04 -2.51
C LEU A 138 6.54 18.23 -2.78
N LYS A 139 7.33 18.40 -1.72
CA LYS A 139 8.79 18.54 -1.82
C LYS A 139 9.49 17.26 -2.24
N ASN A 140 9.05 16.09 -1.77
CA ASN A 140 9.80 14.84 -1.83
C ASN A 140 9.23 13.78 -2.79
N THR A 141 8.03 13.96 -3.30
CA THR A 141 7.42 13.00 -4.22
C THR A 141 8.07 13.01 -5.60
N VAL A 142 8.09 11.83 -6.21
CA VAL A 142 8.60 11.61 -7.57
C VAL A 142 7.87 12.47 -8.60
N ARG A 143 8.58 12.86 -9.64
CA ARG A 143 8.06 13.70 -10.74
C ARG A 143 8.30 13.07 -12.10
N GLU A 144 7.55 13.54 -13.07
CA GLU A 144 7.79 13.22 -14.48
C GLU A 144 9.22 13.61 -14.89
N GLY A 145 9.85 12.75 -15.68
CA GLY A 145 11.25 12.90 -16.10
C GLY A 145 12.29 12.38 -15.11
N GLU A 146 11.90 12.05 -13.88
CA GLU A 146 12.80 11.45 -12.89
C GLU A 146 12.85 9.91 -13.05
N LYS A 147 13.79 9.27 -12.35
CA LYS A 147 13.90 7.81 -12.28
C LYS A 147 13.43 7.29 -10.94
N THR A 148 12.75 6.14 -10.94
CA THR A 148 12.42 5.46 -9.70
C THR A 148 13.68 4.89 -9.05
N LEU A 149 13.87 5.12 -7.76
CA LEU A 149 15.06 4.70 -7.04
C LEU A 149 15.23 3.17 -7.00
N ALA A 150 14.12 2.43 -6.87
CA ALA A 150 14.14 0.98 -6.69
C ALA A 150 14.55 0.22 -7.97
N TYR A 151 14.21 0.72 -9.15
CA TYR A 151 14.39 0.01 -10.42
C TYR A 151 15.06 0.84 -11.51
N GLY A 152 15.36 2.12 -11.24
CA GLY A 152 15.90 3.02 -12.27
C GLY A 152 14.97 3.23 -13.47
N ILE A 153 13.65 3.01 -13.29
CA ILE A 153 12.66 3.14 -14.36
C ILE A 153 12.35 4.61 -14.57
N ASP A 154 12.36 5.04 -15.83
CA ASP A 154 11.99 6.40 -16.21
C ASP A 154 10.49 6.65 -15.93
N VAL A 155 10.21 7.72 -15.20
CA VAL A 155 8.85 8.18 -14.91
C VAL A 155 8.36 9.00 -16.10
N LYS A 156 7.72 8.34 -17.05
CA LYS A 156 7.28 8.97 -18.31
C LYS A 156 6.06 9.89 -18.16
N SER A 157 5.25 9.63 -17.16
CA SER A 157 4.06 10.43 -16.83
C SER A 157 3.78 10.36 -15.34
N CYS A 158 3.63 11.51 -14.68
CA CYS A 158 3.33 11.60 -13.27
C CYS A 158 2.64 12.92 -12.94
N LYS A 159 1.41 12.82 -12.46
CA LYS A 159 0.61 13.96 -11.99
C LYS A 159 0.35 13.92 -10.48
N LEU A 160 1.26 13.26 -9.73
CA LEU A 160 1.08 13.06 -8.29
C LEU A 160 0.96 14.38 -7.54
N ASN A 161 1.80 15.37 -7.84
CA ASN A 161 1.75 16.67 -7.16
C ASN A 161 0.44 17.40 -7.45
N GLU A 162 -0.03 17.37 -8.70
CA GLU A 162 -1.33 17.97 -9.06
C GLU A 162 -2.48 17.27 -8.32
N CYS A 163 -2.40 15.94 -8.13
CA CYS A 163 -3.38 15.20 -7.34
C CYS A 163 -3.35 15.61 -5.87
N ILE A 164 -2.15 15.80 -5.28
CA ILE A 164 -1.99 16.25 -3.90
C ILE A 164 -2.59 17.65 -3.72
N GLU A 165 -2.26 18.59 -4.60
CA GLU A 165 -2.78 19.96 -4.55
C GLU A 165 -4.30 19.98 -4.71
N LYS A 166 -4.82 19.21 -5.66
CA LYS A 166 -6.27 19.11 -5.87
C LYS A 166 -6.99 18.49 -4.66
N ALA A 167 -6.42 17.47 -4.05
CA ALA A 167 -6.95 16.89 -2.82
C ALA A 167 -6.93 17.90 -1.65
N ARG A 168 -5.84 18.67 -1.51
CA ARG A 168 -5.71 19.76 -0.53
C ARG A 168 -6.84 20.78 -0.67
N GLU A 169 -7.09 21.23 -1.90
CA GLU A 169 -8.17 22.15 -2.21
C GLU A 169 -9.55 21.57 -1.86
N MET A 170 -9.82 20.34 -2.32
CA MET A 170 -11.12 19.68 -2.17
C MET A 170 -11.53 19.42 -0.73
N ILE A 171 -10.60 19.14 0.17
CA ILE A 171 -10.87 18.90 1.60
C ILE A 171 -10.75 20.17 2.45
N GLU A 172 -10.57 21.33 1.82
CA GLU A 172 -10.35 22.61 2.52
C GLU A 172 -9.22 22.49 3.57
N TRP A 173 -8.07 21.94 3.17
CA TRP A 173 -6.96 21.60 4.09
C TRP A 173 -6.61 22.74 5.01
N ASP A 174 -6.36 23.94 4.48
CA ASP A 174 -5.89 25.11 5.24
C ASP A 174 -6.93 25.61 6.26
N LYS A 175 -8.19 25.22 6.12
CA LYS A 175 -9.27 25.54 7.05
C LYS A 175 -9.36 24.54 8.21
N TYR A 176 -9.04 23.28 7.97
CA TYR A 176 -9.28 22.19 8.92
C TYR A 176 -8.01 21.54 9.47
N TYR A 177 -6.82 21.84 8.93
CA TYR A 177 -5.57 21.32 9.44
C TYR A 177 -4.92 22.27 10.44
N PRO A 178 -4.34 21.83 11.58
CA PRO A 178 -4.34 20.43 12.06
C PRO A 178 -5.71 19.99 12.62
N PHE A 179 -6.53 20.91 13.05
CA PHE A 179 -7.92 20.70 13.44
C PHE A 179 -8.64 22.05 13.60
N LYS A 180 -9.96 22.01 13.54
CA LYS A 180 -10.85 23.14 13.82
C LYS A 180 -11.89 22.72 14.85
N GLU A 181 -12.09 23.52 15.87
CA GLU A 181 -13.15 23.34 16.83
C GLU A 181 -14.42 24.05 16.33
N GLU A 182 -15.53 23.33 16.27
CA GLU A 182 -16.84 23.85 15.91
C GLU A 182 -17.89 23.34 16.91
N LYS A 183 -18.35 24.22 17.80
CA LYS A 183 -19.34 23.92 18.88
C LYS A 183 -18.87 22.73 19.72
N ASP A 184 -19.47 21.56 19.52
CA ASP A 184 -19.24 20.29 20.22
C ASP A 184 -18.42 19.27 19.42
N LYS A 185 -17.82 19.73 18.30
CA LYS A 185 -17.07 18.86 17.38
C LYS A 185 -15.66 19.37 17.14
N ILE A 186 -14.74 18.44 16.99
CA ILE A 186 -13.39 18.68 16.47
C ILE A 186 -13.36 18.10 15.06
N ILE A 187 -13.07 18.94 14.08
CA ILE A 187 -12.90 18.54 12.68
C ILE A 187 -11.40 18.56 12.39
N SER A 188 -10.89 17.47 11.84
CA SER A 188 -9.49 17.38 11.42
C SER A 188 -9.41 16.68 10.06
N VAL A 189 -8.41 17.04 9.30
CA VAL A 189 -8.12 16.44 8.00
C VAL A 189 -6.75 15.77 8.02
N GLY A 190 -6.59 14.76 7.18
CA GLY A 190 -5.33 14.03 7.01
C GLY A 190 -5.11 13.67 5.55
N MET A 191 -3.86 13.52 5.16
CA MET A 191 -3.48 13.14 3.81
C MET A 191 -2.49 11.99 3.84
N ALA A 192 -2.67 11.06 2.92
CA ALA A 192 -1.71 10.02 2.60
C ALA A 192 -1.71 9.80 1.08
N ILE A 193 -0.59 9.36 0.55
CA ILE A 193 -0.47 9.00 -0.87
C ILE A 193 -0.23 7.50 -1.00
N ALA A 194 -0.76 6.92 -2.06
CA ALA A 194 -0.61 5.50 -2.34
C ALA A 194 -0.55 5.26 -3.85
N GLN A 195 0.11 4.18 -4.22
CA GLN A 195 0.05 3.66 -5.58
C GLN A 195 -0.18 2.16 -5.57
N GLN A 196 -0.84 1.69 -6.61
CA GLN A 196 -0.97 0.26 -6.90
C GLN A 196 -0.84 0.07 -8.41
N GLY A 197 0.01 -0.86 -8.82
CA GLY A 197 0.11 -1.30 -10.20
C GLY A 197 -0.69 -2.57 -10.41
N SER A 198 -1.39 -2.67 -11.51
CA SER A 198 -2.03 -3.90 -11.98
C SER A 198 -1.04 -4.67 -12.84
N GLY A 199 -1.08 -6.01 -12.78
CA GLY A 199 -0.23 -6.88 -13.55
C GLY A 199 1.23 -6.96 -13.08
N ILE A 200 1.98 -7.83 -13.71
CA ILE A 200 3.42 -7.99 -13.51
C ILE A 200 4.12 -7.50 -14.78
N GLN A 201 4.93 -6.47 -14.61
CA GLN A 201 5.66 -5.87 -15.74
C GLN A 201 6.49 -6.93 -16.50
N ASN A 202 6.36 -6.93 -17.82
CA ASN A 202 7.02 -7.87 -18.74
C ASN A 202 6.61 -9.35 -18.60
N VAL A 203 5.60 -9.66 -17.80
CA VAL A 203 5.08 -11.01 -17.61
C VAL A 203 3.62 -11.11 -18.02
N ASP A 204 2.78 -10.20 -17.54
CA ASP A 204 1.37 -10.20 -17.86
C ASP A 204 1.12 -9.56 -19.22
N THR A 205 0.60 -10.34 -20.14
CA THR A 205 0.09 -9.87 -21.43
C THR A 205 -1.34 -10.36 -21.62
N SER A 206 -2.17 -9.52 -22.20
CA SER A 206 -3.54 -9.90 -22.58
C SER A 206 -3.85 -9.39 -23.97
N THR A 207 -4.57 -10.21 -24.74
CA THR A 207 -5.15 -9.81 -26.01
C THR A 207 -6.67 -9.92 -25.87
N VAL A 208 -7.37 -8.85 -26.21
CA VAL A 208 -8.83 -8.79 -26.20
C VAL A 208 -9.32 -8.57 -27.63
N GLU A 209 -10.12 -9.47 -28.13
CA GLU A 209 -10.82 -9.31 -29.40
C GLU A 209 -12.30 -9.03 -29.11
N VAL A 210 -12.80 -7.91 -29.59
CA VAL A 210 -14.22 -7.54 -29.52
C VAL A 210 -14.83 -7.71 -30.90
N LYS A 211 -15.83 -8.59 -31.01
CA LYS A 211 -16.61 -8.81 -32.25
C LYS A 211 -17.96 -8.18 -32.14
#